data_340da4f13f5cf3f0ea0e8296bdb1e444
#
_entry.id   340da4f13f5cf3f0ea0e8296bdb1e444
#
_cell.length_a   1.000
_cell.length_b   1.000
_cell.length_c   1.000
_cell.angle_alpha   90.00
_cell.angle_beta   90.00
_cell.angle_gamma   90.00
#
_symmetry.space_group_name_H-M   'P 1'
#
loop_
_entity.id
_entity.type
_entity.pdbx_description
1 polymer ?
#
loop_
_entity_poly.entity_id
_entity_poly.type
_entity_poly.pdbx_seq_one_letter_code
_entity_poly.pdbx_strand_id
1 'polypeptide(L)'
;MRAIFVFFGGQRQWARLALALAQGAPVPLLDEPTTFLDPAHAISVLELVRKQARAGKTVVVVLHDHMLAGQYSDTRAVMNNGEVIARGTPKEALRKDILAAAYGIDVEIWDDPFSDAPRHRFPRCAQGLEHSKDEHQR
;
A
#
# COMPACT_ATOMS: atom_id res chain seq x y z
N MET A 1 -12.82 21.50 -31.86
CA MET A 1 -11.54 21.60 -31.12
C MET A 1 -11.15 20.22 -30.62
N ARG A 2 -10.07 19.62 -31.14
CA ARG A 2 -9.61 18.30 -30.68
C ARG A 2 -8.43 18.54 -29.75
N ALA A 3 -8.62 18.36 -28.44
CA ALA A 3 -7.54 18.39 -27.49
C ALA A 3 -6.99 16.96 -27.32
N ILE A 4 -5.75 16.74 -27.69
CA ILE A 4 -5.03 15.47 -27.43
C ILE A 4 -4.13 15.72 -26.23
N PHE A 5 -4.46 15.13 -25.09
CA PHE A 5 -3.62 15.17 -23.92
C PHE A 5 -2.76 13.89 -23.88
N VAL A 6 -1.46 14.04 -24.05
CA VAL A 6 -0.48 12.96 -23.85
C VAL A 6 0.07 13.11 -22.44
N PHE A 7 -0.32 12.22 -21.55
CA PHE A 7 0.22 12.16 -20.19
C PHE A 7 1.22 10.99 -20.08
N PHE A 8 2.38 11.26 -19.55
CA PHE A 8 3.30 10.21 -19.10
C PHE A 8 2.84 9.63 -17.76
N GLY A 9 3.26 8.41 -17.42
CA GLY A 9 2.72 7.59 -16.31
C GLY A 9 2.33 8.35 -15.03
N GLY A 10 3.24 9.11 -14.43
CA GLY A 10 2.95 9.89 -13.21
C GLY A 10 1.93 11.02 -13.41
N GLN A 11 1.94 11.70 -14.56
CA GLN A 11 0.98 12.77 -14.85
C GLN A 11 -0.45 12.25 -14.96
N ARG A 12 -0.63 11.05 -15.50
CA ARG A 12 -1.96 10.40 -15.56
C ARG A 12 -2.52 10.14 -14.16
N GLN A 13 -1.66 9.74 -13.23
CA GLN A 13 -2.07 9.47 -11.85
C GLN A 13 -2.50 10.76 -11.14
N TRP A 14 -1.76 11.84 -11.32
CA TRP A 14 -2.14 13.16 -10.80
C TRP A 14 -3.46 13.66 -11.39
N ALA A 15 -3.69 13.47 -12.68
CA ALA A 15 -4.95 13.83 -13.33
C ALA A 15 -6.15 13.04 -12.79
N ARG A 16 -5.98 11.73 -12.56
CA ARG A 16 -7.00 10.87 -11.94
C ARG A 16 -7.32 11.31 -10.51
N LEU A 17 -6.29 11.60 -9.72
CA LEU A 17 -6.46 12.07 -8.36
C LEU A 17 -7.17 13.42 -8.31
N ALA A 18 -6.76 14.37 -9.16
CA ALA A 18 -7.42 15.67 -9.28
C ALA A 18 -8.89 15.52 -9.66
N LEU A 19 -9.21 14.64 -10.60
CA LEU A 19 -10.58 14.34 -11.00
C LEU A 19 -11.40 13.76 -9.84
N ALA A 20 -10.86 12.77 -9.12
CA ALA A 20 -11.52 12.15 -7.98
C ALA A 20 -11.81 13.18 -6.86
N LEU A 21 -10.86 14.07 -6.59
CA LEU A 21 -11.04 15.12 -5.57
C LEU A 21 -11.99 16.21 -6.03
N ALA A 22 -12.00 16.56 -7.33
CA ALA A 22 -12.89 17.58 -7.90
C ALA A 22 -14.37 17.15 -7.88
N GLN A 23 -14.66 15.85 -7.86
CA GLN A 23 -16.03 15.32 -7.72
C GLN A 23 -16.68 15.69 -6.39
N GLY A 24 -15.89 16.09 -5.39
CA GLY A 24 -16.41 16.52 -4.09
C GLY A 24 -17.11 15.42 -3.29
N ALA A 25 -16.88 14.15 -3.61
CA ALA A 25 -17.49 13.04 -2.91
C ALA A 25 -17.20 13.11 -1.39
N PRO A 26 -18.19 12.80 -0.54
CA PRO A 26 -17.99 12.78 0.91
C PRO A 26 -17.02 11.67 1.33
N VAL A 27 -16.98 10.57 0.57
CA VAL A 27 -16.07 9.43 0.78
C VAL A 27 -15.39 9.07 -0.55
N PRO A 28 -14.27 9.73 -0.92
CA PRO A 28 -13.51 9.32 -2.08
C PRO A 28 -12.85 7.96 -1.86
N LEU A 29 -12.94 7.10 -2.88
CA LEU A 29 -12.28 5.79 -2.95
C LEU A 29 -11.13 5.89 -3.94
N LEU A 30 -9.91 5.61 -3.49
CA LEU A 30 -8.70 5.66 -4.29
C LEU A 30 -8.09 4.27 -4.37
N ASP A 31 -8.06 3.71 -5.57
CA ASP A 31 -7.48 2.40 -5.82
C ASP A 31 -6.05 2.58 -6.34
N GLU A 32 -5.08 2.13 -5.56
CA GLU A 32 -3.65 2.17 -5.84
C GLU A 32 -3.14 3.53 -6.38
N PRO A 33 -3.40 4.66 -5.69
CA PRO A 33 -3.06 5.98 -6.23
C PRO A 33 -1.55 6.24 -6.33
N THR A 34 -0.72 5.39 -5.75
CA THR A 34 0.74 5.51 -5.74
C THR A 34 1.45 4.59 -6.74
N THR A 35 0.72 3.71 -7.41
CA THR A 35 1.28 2.76 -8.37
C THR A 35 1.90 3.49 -9.57
N PHE A 36 3.07 3.05 -10.00
CA PHE A 36 3.88 3.67 -11.07
C PHE A 36 4.42 5.07 -10.78
N LEU A 37 4.39 5.51 -9.52
CA LEU A 37 5.03 6.74 -9.08
C LEU A 37 6.39 6.42 -8.43
N ASP A 38 7.33 7.34 -8.59
CA ASP A 38 8.54 7.31 -7.76
C ASP A 38 8.20 7.64 -6.29
N PRO A 39 9.08 7.31 -5.34
CA PRO A 39 8.79 7.51 -3.91
C PRO A 39 8.41 8.94 -3.54
N ALA A 40 9.02 9.96 -4.15
CA ALA A 40 8.74 11.36 -3.83
C ALA A 40 7.32 11.76 -4.27
N HIS A 41 6.91 11.32 -5.45
CA HIS A 41 5.56 11.55 -5.95
C HIS A 41 4.51 10.74 -5.20
N ALA A 42 4.81 9.49 -4.82
CA ALA A 42 3.92 8.66 -4.00
C ALA A 42 3.63 9.32 -2.63
N ILE A 43 4.68 9.82 -1.97
CA ILE A 43 4.54 10.58 -0.72
C ILE A 43 3.68 11.83 -0.93
N SER A 44 3.92 12.59 -2.00
CA SER A 44 3.17 13.81 -2.29
C SER A 44 1.67 13.54 -2.50
N VAL A 45 1.33 12.42 -3.15
CA VAL A 45 -0.07 11.96 -3.32
C VAL A 45 -0.69 11.65 -1.96
N LEU A 46 0.01 10.89 -1.10
CA LEU A 46 -0.50 10.50 0.22
C LEU A 46 -0.63 11.69 1.18
N GLU A 47 0.27 12.65 1.11
CA GLU A 47 0.16 13.91 1.86
C GLU A 47 -1.08 14.71 1.42
N LEU A 48 -1.38 14.78 0.12
CA LEU A 48 -2.59 15.42 -0.36
C LEU A 48 -3.86 14.70 0.13
N VAL A 49 -3.86 13.36 0.10
CA VAL A 49 -4.96 12.53 0.63
C VAL A 49 -5.15 12.78 2.12
N ARG A 50 -4.06 12.75 2.89
CA ARG A 50 -4.08 13.04 4.34
C ARG A 50 -4.61 14.44 4.64
N LYS A 51 -4.28 15.43 3.82
CA LYS A 51 -4.84 16.78 3.93
C LYS A 51 -6.37 16.80 3.76
N GLN A 52 -6.92 15.98 2.85
CA GLN A 52 -8.39 15.86 2.71
C GLN A 52 -9.02 15.21 3.94
N ALA A 53 -8.39 14.19 4.50
CA ALA A 53 -8.86 13.53 5.73
C ALA A 53 -8.85 14.51 6.92
N ARG A 54 -7.78 15.28 7.10
CA ARG A 54 -7.69 16.32 8.13
C ARG A 54 -8.71 17.46 7.94
N ALA A 55 -9.18 17.68 6.71
CA ALA A 55 -10.27 18.61 6.41
C ALA A 55 -11.67 18.03 6.68
N GLY A 56 -11.76 16.86 7.34
CA GLY A 56 -13.00 16.23 7.77
C GLY A 56 -13.61 15.23 6.78
N LYS A 57 -12.91 14.87 5.69
CA LYS A 57 -13.38 13.85 4.76
C LYS A 57 -12.95 12.45 5.23
N THR A 58 -13.78 11.45 4.99
CA THR A 58 -13.38 10.06 5.07
C THR A 58 -12.81 9.63 3.74
N VAL A 59 -11.53 9.28 3.68
CA VAL A 59 -10.88 8.81 2.45
C VAL A 59 -10.52 7.34 2.59
N VAL A 60 -10.94 6.53 1.64
CA VAL A 60 -10.57 5.10 1.56
C VAL A 60 -9.52 4.93 0.48
N VAL A 61 -8.39 4.32 0.82
CA VAL A 61 -7.27 4.13 -0.10
C VAL A 61 -6.84 2.66 -0.08
N VAL A 62 -6.74 2.07 -1.26
CA VAL A 62 -6.11 0.75 -1.44
C VAL A 62 -4.63 0.97 -1.71
N LEU A 63 -3.76 0.33 -0.94
CA LEU A 63 -2.31 0.42 -1.07
C LEU A 63 -1.69 -0.98 -0.96
N HIS A 64 -0.71 -1.26 -1.81
CA HIS A 64 0.12 -2.46 -1.69
C HIS A 64 1.33 -2.26 -0.78
N ASP A 65 1.80 -1.03 -0.66
CA ASP A 65 2.91 -0.69 0.23
C ASP A 65 2.41 -0.58 1.68
N HIS A 66 2.74 -1.59 2.48
CA HIS A 66 2.31 -1.67 3.88
C HIS A 66 2.97 -0.60 4.76
N MET A 67 4.17 -0.14 4.41
CA MET A 67 4.85 0.92 5.15
C MET A 67 4.16 2.25 4.92
N LEU A 68 3.93 2.61 3.66
CA LEU A 68 3.19 3.83 3.32
C LEU A 68 1.77 3.78 3.88
N ALA A 69 1.09 2.64 3.73
CA ALA A 69 -0.21 2.46 4.32
C ALA A 69 -0.17 2.64 5.85
N GLY A 70 0.88 2.18 6.59
CA GLY A 70 1.07 2.37 8.03
C GLY A 70 1.23 3.82 8.43
N GLN A 71 2.02 4.52 7.68
CA GLN A 71 2.39 5.89 7.98
C GLN A 71 1.24 6.88 7.70
N TYR A 72 0.38 6.58 6.73
CA TYR A 72 -0.62 7.53 6.21
C TYR A 72 -2.07 7.18 6.55
N SER A 73 -2.35 6.07 7.22
CA SER A 73 -3.71 5.69 7.59
C SER A 73 -3.96 5.74 9.11
N ASP A 74 -5.15 6.20 9.49
CA ASP A 74 -5.62 6.17 10.88
C ASP A 74 -6.21 4.80 11.23
N THR A 75 -6.85 4.14 10.25
CA THR A 75 -7.44 2.81 10.39
C THR A 75 -7.10 1.98 9.15
N ARG A 76 -6.88 0.68 9.35
CA ARG A 76 -6.58 -0.28 8.30
C ARG A 76 -7.56 -1.43 8.29
N ALA A 77 -7.81 -1.92 7.10
CA ALA A 77 -8.39 -3.24 6.87
C ALA A 77 -7.39 -4.09 6.08
N VAL A 78 -7.07 -5.27 6.59
CA VAL A 78 -6.28 -6.28 5.87
C VAL A 78 -7.25 -7.25 5.24
N MET A 79 -7.10 -7.47 3.94
CA MET A 79 -7.96 -8.36 3.17
C MET A 79 -7.18 -9.59 2.70
N ASN A 80 -7.84 -10.73 2.70
CA ASN A 80 -7.35 -11.96 2.09
C ASN A 80 -8.53 -12.69 1.45
N ASN A 81 -8.36 -13.15 0.19
CA ASN A 81 -9.40 -13.88 -0.57
C ASN A 81 -10.79 -13.21 -0.57
N GLY A 82 -10.83 -11.87 -0.64
CA GLY A 82 -12.07 -11.10 -0.68
C GLY A 82 -12.71 -10.84 0.69
N GLU A 83 -12.13 -11.33 1.78
CA GLU A 83 -12.61 -11.14 3.15
C GLU A 83 -11.71 -10.20 3.94
N VAL A 84 -12.30 -9.39 4.81
CA VAL A 84 -11.56 -8.56 5.77
C VAL A 84 -11.17 -9.44 6.97
N ILE A 85 -9.89 -9.79 7.08
CA ILE A 85 -9.36 -10.65 8.15
C ILE A 85 -8.91 -9.88 9.37
N ALA A 86 -8.64 -8.57 9.24
CA ALA A 86 -8.32 -7.69 10.35
C ALA A 86 -8.73 -6.26 10.05
N ARG A 87 -9.08 -5.51 11.10
CA ARG A 87 -9.36 -4.08 11.06
C ARG A 87 -8.94 -3.44 12.38
N GLY A 88 -8.30 -2.27 12.30
CA GLY A 88 -7.86 -1.53 13.47
C GLY A 88 -6.86 -0.44 13.12
N THR A 89 -6.20 0.09 14.13
CA THR A 89 -5.03 0.96 13.97
C THR A 89 -3.92 0.24 13.21
N PRO A 90 -2.94 0.97 12.63
CA PRO A 90 -1.80 0.33 11.98
C PRO A 90 -1.11 -0.74 12.85
N LYS A 91 -0.99 -0.50 14.14
CA LYS A 91 -0.36 -1.43 15.09
C LYS A 91 -1.21 -2.69 15.32
N GLU A 92 -2.51 -2.58 15.37
CA GLU A 92 -3.43 -3.71 15.53
C GLU A 92 -3.56 -4.54 14.25
N ALA A 93 -3.64 -3.90 13.09
CA ALA A 93 -3.85 -4.56 11.81
C ALA A 93 -2.57 -5.19 11.23
N LEU A 94 -1.37 -4.68 11.58
CA LEU A 94 -0.08 -5.17 11.07
C LEU A 94 0.63 -6.11 12.05
N ARG A 95 -0.11 -6.95 12.73
CA ARG A 95 0.48 -7.99 13.58
C ARG A 95 1.04 -9.14 12.73
N LYS A 96 2.05 -9.81 13.27
CA LYS A 96 2.74 -10.92 12.62
C LYS A 96 1.78 -12.04 12.18
N ASP A 97 0.86 -12.43 13.07
CA ASP A 97 -0.14 -13.47 12.82
C ASP A 97 -1.09 -13.09 11.66
N ILE A 98 -1.51 -11.82 11.59
CA ILE A 98 -2.38 -11.30 10.53
C ILE A 98 -1.65 -11.27 9.19
N LEU A 99 -0.41 -10.76 9.18
CA LEU A 99 0.38 -10.70 7.95
C LEU A 99 0.77 -12.10 7.46
N ALA A 100 1.08 -13.02 8.36
CA ALA A 100 1.33 -14.42 8.01
C ALA A 100 0.08 -15.07 7.39
N ALA A 101 -1.09 -14.83 7.97
CA ALA A 101 -2.36 -15.34 7.42
C ALA A 101 -2.71 -14.70 6.06
N ALA A 102 -2.42 -13.39 5.89
CA ALA A 102 -2.71 -12.67 4.66
C ALA A 102 -1.82 -13.09 3.49
N TYR A 103 -0.53 -13.29 3.75
CA TYR A 103 0.48 -13.45 2.70
C TYR A 103 1.20 -14.81 2.69
N GLY A 104 0.94 -15.68 3.69
CA GLY A 104 1.59 -16.99 3.79
C GLY A 104 3.10 -16.92 4.09
N ILE A 105 3.57 -15.81 4.65
CA ILE A 105 5.00 -15.57 4.91
C ILE A 105 5.25 -15.21 6.36
N ASP A 106 6.40 -15.64 6.89
CA ASP A 106 6.84 -15.20 8.20
C ASP A 106 7.42 -13.78 8.12
N VAL A 107 6.91 -12.86 8.95
CA VAL A 107 7.26 -11.43 8.92
C VAL A 107 7.87 -11.05 10.25
N GLU A 108 8.99 -10.35 10.21
CA GLU A 108 9.54 -9.70 11.39
C GLU A 108 8.92 -8.31 11.54
N ILE A 109 8.46 -7.99 12.74
CA ILE A 109 7.82 -6.70 13.07
C ILE A 109 8.54 -6.09 14.25
N TRP A 110 8.77 -4.78 14.18
CA TRP A 110 9.31 -3.99 15.28
C TRP A 110 8.70 -2.61 15.31
N ASP A 111 8.69 -1.97 16.49
CA ASP A 111 8.20 -0.62 16.65
C ASP A 111 9.12 0.38 15.91
N ASP A 112 8.51 1.33 15.20
CA ASP A 112 9.23 2.43 14.60
C ASP A 112 9.41 3.53 15.66
N PRO A 113 10.66 3.94 15.99
CA PRO A 113 10.88 4.99 16.98
C PRO A 113 10.39 6.37 16.53
N PHE A 114 10.05 6.54 15.25
CA PHE A 114 9.63 7.83 14.68
C PHE A 114 8.14 7.89 14.30
N SER A 115 7.40 6.77 14.41
CA SER A 115 5.98 6.71 14.08
C SER A 115 5.27 5.65 14.91
N ASP A 116 3.95 5.81 15.09
CA ASP A 116 3.12 4.79 15.74
C ASP A 116 2.86 3.55 14.86
N ALA A 117 3.27 3.59 13.61
CA ALA A 117 3.13 2.49 12.70
C ALA A 117 4.31 1.51 12.83
N PRO A 118 4.06 0.20 13.02
CA PRO A 118 5.14 -0.77 13.10
C PRO A 118 5.86 -0.90 11.75
N ARG A 119 7.16 -1.12 11.80
CA ARG A 119 7.96 -1.53 10.66
C ARG A 119 7.93 -3.03 10.52
N HIS A 120 8.02 -3.52 9.30
CA HIS A 120 8.07 -4.95 9.01
C HIS A 120 9.14 -5.25 7.96
N ARG A 121 9.73 -6.44 8.07
CA ARG A 121 10.66 -6.99 7.11
C ARG A 121 10.18 -8.36 6.67
N PHE A 122 10.08 -8.54 5.38
CA PHE A 122 9.86 -9.87 4.82
C PHE A 122 11.16 -10.66 4.90
N PRO A 123 11.13 -11.95 5.27
CA PRO A 123 12.31 -12.79 5.24
C PRO A 123 12.86 -12.80 3.81
N ARG A 124 14.19 -12.82 3.70
CA ARG A 124 14.78 -13.16 2.40
C ARG A 124 14.27 -14.54 2.06
N CYS A 125 13.79 -14.76 0.83
CA CYS A 125 13.55 -16.10 0.34
C CYS A 125 14.78 -16.94 0.67
N ALA A 126 14.65 -17.90 1.57
CA ALA A 126 15.66 -18.90 1.75
C ALA A 126 15.85 -19.53 0.36
N GLN A 127 17.03 -19.35 -0.21
CA GLN A 127 17.36 -19.87 -1.52
C GLN A 127 17.36 -21.40 -1.42
N GLY A 128 16.21 -21.99 -1.64
CA GLY A 128 16.06 -23.41 -1.93
C GLY A 128 16.01 -23.62 -3.44
N LEU A 129 16.99 -23.08 -4.15
CA LEU A 129 17.39 -23.57 -5.45
C LEU A 129 18.61 -24.48 -5.24
N GLU A 130 18.43 -25.57 -4.54
CA GLU A 130 19.24 -26.75 -4.77
C GLU A 130 18.92 -27.21 -6.19
N HIS A 131 19.75 -26.77 -7.12
CA HIS A 131 19.87 -27.38 -8.42
C HIS A 131 20.16 -28.86 -8.17
N SER A 132 19.20 -29.72 -8.47
CA SER A 132 19.38 -31.12 -8.77
C SER A 132 20.43 -31.27 -9.88
N LYS A 133 21.71 -31.28 -9.47
CA LYS A 133 22.81 -31.80 -10.25
C LYS A 133 23.03 -33.24 -9.80
N ASP A 134 22.22 -34.13 -10.26
CA ASP A 134 22.56 -35.56 -10.31
C ASP A 134 21.55 -36.23 -11.22
N GLU A 135 21.88 -36.27 -12.50
CA GLU A 135 21.50 -37.35 -13.41
C GLU A 135 22.11 -37.11 -14.79
N HIS A 136 23.41 -37.35 -14.90
CA HIS A 136 24.02 -37.80 -16.17
C HIS A 136 25.39 -38.41 -15.87
N GLN A 137 25.37 -39.58 -15.28
CA GLN A 137 26.45 -40.54 -15.39
C GLN A 137 25.85 -41.95 -15.24
N ARG A 138 25.41 -42.50 -16.34
CA ARG A 138 25.56 -43.93 -16.70
C ARG A 138 25.26 -44.13 -18.17
#